data_df338de524114b4905fc86d3921c1e3b
#
_entry.id   df338de524114b4905fc86d3921c1e3b
#
_cell.length_a   1.000
_cell.length_b   1.000
_cell.length_c   1.000
_cell.angle_alpha   90.00
_cell.angle_beta   90.00
_cell.angle_gamma   90.00
#
_symmetry.space_group_name_H-M   'P 1'
#
loop_
_entity.id
_entity.type
_entity.pdbx_description
1 polymer ?
#
loop_
_entity_poly.entity_id
_entity_poly.type
_entity_poly.pdbx_seq_one_letter_code
_entity_poly.pdbx_strand_id
1 'polypeptide(L)'
;MRYLTRPFVLGALGRRKGVEQFVGPITLAGVRGIRWVAVWPWQDGYNVSVHDVQDLDDEHYRDLSVFPPLDPEDEDDTGFGRVIGHVQDPAEALELAERDPGASPDRWVNHGVAGDDYADFVLARRAQHQP
;
A
#
# COMPACT_ATOMS: atom_id res chain seq x y z
N MET A 1 -12.83 13.48 -3.00
CA MET A 1 -11.43 13.42 -3.46
C MET A 1 -10.73 12.22 -2.82
N ARG A 2 -10.06 11.41 -3.63
CA ARG A 2 -9.46 10.16 -3.16
C ARG A 2 -8.25 10.39 -2.26
N TYR A 3 -7.33 11.27 -2.72
CA TYR A 3 -6.06 11.48 -2.04
C TYR A 3 -6.20 12.46 -0.88
N LEU A 4 -5.55 12.11 0.24
CA LEU A 4 -5.58 12.92 1.45
C LEU A 4 -4.45 13.93 1.44
N THR A 5 -4.72 15.15 1.88
CA THR A 5 -3.66 16.11 2.18
C THR A 5 -2.93 15.68 3.45
N ARG A 6 -1.72 16.20 3.66
CA ARG A 6 -0.91 15.82 4.83
C ARG A 6 -1.68 16.02 6.16
N PRO A 7 -2.36 17.15 6.41
CA PRO A 7 -3.13 17.29 7.65
C PRO A 7 -4.22 16.22 7.80
N PHE A 8 -4.87 15.81 6.71
CA PHE A 8 -5.90 14.77 6.79
C PHE A 8 -5.31 13.39 7.02
N VAL A 9 -4.12 13.10 6.45
CA VAL A 9 -3.42 11.84 6.74
C VAL A 9 -3.08 11.75 8.22
N LEU A 10 -2.46 12.81 8.76
CA LEU A 10 -2.08 12.84 10.17
C LEU A 10 -3.32 12.78 11.07
N GLY A 11 -4.39 13.45 10.68
CA GLY A 11 -5.66 13.41 11.42
C GLY A 11 -6.26 12.02 11.45
N ALA A 12 -6.26 11.30 10.33
CA ALA A 12 -6.77 9.93 10.27
C ALA A 12 -5.98 9.03 11.22
N LEU A 13 -4.65 9.09 11.15
CA LEU A 13 -3.80 8.29 12.04
C LEU A 13 -4.00 8.67 13.51
N GLY A 14 -4.15 9.95 13.80
CA GLY A 14 -4.41 10.40 15.17
C GLY A 14 -5.75 9.91 15.71
N ARG A 15 -6.73 9.67 14.85
CA ARG A 15 -8.01 9.06 15.22
C ARG A 15 -7.96 7.53 15.19
N ARG A 16 -6.78 6.96 15.07
CA ARG A 16 -6.54 5.50 15.06
C ARG A 16 -7.19 4.82 13.86
N LYS A 17 -7.13 5.48 12.70
CA LYS A 17 -7.56 4.91 11.41
C LYS A 17 -6.35 4.72 10.52
N GLY A 18 -6.34 3.62 9.76
CA GLY A 18 -5.25 3.31 8.86
C GLY A 18 -5.32 4.11 7.57
N VAL A 19 -4.15 4.31 6.97
CA VAL A 19 -4.02 4.86 5.62
C VAL A 19 -3.16 3.92 4.80
N GLU A 20 -3.31 3.96 3.49
CA GLU A 20 -2.59 3.07 2.60
C GLU A 20 -2.30 3.75 1.28
N GLN A 21 -1.47 3.10 0.47
CA GLN A 21 -1.10 3.66 -0.83
C GLN A 21 -0.67 2.54 -1.78
N PHE A 22 -1.22 2.55 -3.00
CA PHE A 22 -0.70 1.77 -4.10
C PHE A 22 0.57 2.45 -4.62
N VAL A 23 1.71 1.75 -4.56
CA VAL A 23 2.99 2.33 -4.96
C VAL A 23 3.25 2.12 -6.45
N GLY A 24 3.05 0.90 -6.95
CA GLY A 24 3.25 0.65 -8.36
C GLY A 24 3.69 -0.78 -8.67
N PRO A 25 4.04 -1.03 -9.93
CA PRO A 25 4.47 -2.36 -10.35
C PRO A 25 5.88 -2.67 -9.84
N ILE A 26 6.10 -3.96 -9.56
CA ILE A 26 7.42 -4.50 -9.22
C ILE A 26 7.59 -5.83 -9.96
N THR A 27 8.84 -6.31 -10.00
CA THR A 27 9.16 -7.62 -10.56
C THR A 27 10.11 -8.35 -9.61
N LEU A 28 9.80 -9.61 -9.34
CA LEU A 28 10.66 -10.47 -8.53
C LEU A 28 10.89 -11.78 -9.27
N ALA A 29 12.15 -12.10 -9.57
CA ALA A 29 12.54 -13.33 -10.27
C ALA A 29 11.72 -13.54 -11.55
N GLY A 30 11.47 -12.47 -12.31
CA GLY A 30 10.69 -12.53 -13.54
C GLY A 30 9.19 -12.56 -13.36
N VAL A 31 8.71 -12.61 -12.13
CA VAL A 31 7.27 -12.62 -11.84
C VAL A 31 6.77 -11.21 -11.62
N ARG A 32 5.70 -10.86 -12.31
CA ARG A 32 5.10 -9.53 -12.24
C ARG A 32 4.27 -9.39 -10.97
N GLY A 33 4.49 -8.31 -10.25
CA GLY A 33 3.75 -8.00 -9.04
C GLY A 33 3.44 -6.53 -8.90
N ILE A 34 2.81 -6.19 -7.80
CA ILE A 34 2.56 -4.81 -7.39
C ILE A 34 2.99 -4.64 -5.94
N ARG A 35 3.31 -3.39 -5.60
CA ARG A 35 3.61 -3.01 -4.22
C ARG A 35 2.57 -2.04 -3.71
N TRP A 36 2.08 -2.27 -2.51
CA TRP A 36 1.31 -1.28 -1.77
C TRP A 36 1.82 -1.22 -0.34
N VAL A 37 1.62 -0.11 0.32
CA VAL A 37 2.08 0.11 1.68
C VAL A 37 0.93 0.54 2.55
N ALA A 38 1.01 0.22 3.84
CA ALA A 38 0.00 0.60 4.82
C ALA A 38 0.67 1.14 6.07
N VAL A 39 0.05 2.16 6.65
CA VAL A 39 0.36 2.65 7.99
C VAL A 39 -0.92 2.50 8.80
N TRP A 40 -0.84 1.78 9.91
CA TRP A 40 -2.04 1.45 10.68
C TRP A 40 -1.72 1.41 12.17
N PRO A 41 -2.73 1.75 13.00
CA PRO A 41 -2.51 1.79 14.44
C PRO A 41 -2.26 0.39 14.99
N TRP A 42 -1.28 0.28 15.84
CA TRP A 42 -0.94 -0.96 16.50
C TRP A 42 -0.41 -0.65 17.89
N GLN A 43 -1.05 -1.22 18.93
CA GLN A 43 -0.73 -0.92 20.31
C GLN A 43 -0.81 0.60 20.56
N ASP A 44 0.24 1.20 21.12
CA ASP A 44 0.27 2.64 21.41
C ASP A 44 0.84 3.51 20.27
N GLY A 45 1.21 2.88 19.16
CA GLY A 45 1.82 3.58 18.03
C GLY A 45 1.25 3.13 16.71
N TYR A 46 2.13 3.01 15.70
CA TYR A 46 1.76 2.69 14.33
C TYR A 46 2.74 1.70 13.74
N ASN A 47 2.21 0.71 13.01
CA ASN A 47 3.01 -0.19 12.20
C ASN A 47 3.03 0.32 10.76
N VAL A 48 4.19 0.15 10.11
CA VAL A 48 4.35 0.39 8.67
C VAL A 48 4.62 -0.95 8.01
N SER A 49 3.80 -1.31 7.04
CA SER A 49 3.95 -2.58 6.32
C SER A 49 4.06 -2.37 4.83
N VAL A 50 4.85 -3.24 4.19
CA VAL A 50 5.04 -3.28 2.74
C VAL A 50 4.46 -4.59 2.24
N HIS A 51 3.64 -4.51 1.22
CA HIS A 51 2.97 -5.66 0.62
C HIS A 51 3.40 -5.78 -0.83
N ASP A 52 4.26 -6.75 -1.10
CA ASP A 52 4.65 -7.12 -2.47
C ASP A 52 3.85 -8.35 -2.85
N VAL A 53 2.88 -8.17 -3.72
CA VAL A 53 1.88 -9.19 -4.04
C VAL A 53 1.81 -9.44 -5.53
N GLN A 54 1.21 -10.56 -5.92
CA GLN A 54 1.03 -10.90 -7.33
C GLN A 54 0.09 -9.91 -7.99
N ASP A 55 0.39 -9.55 -9.23
CA ASP A 55 -0.46 -8.69 -10.04
C ASP A 55 -1.52 -9.57 -10.72
N LEU A 56 -2.76 -9.48 -10.24
CA LEU A 56 -3.87 -10.28 -10.78
C LEU A 56 -4.41 -9.75 -12.10
N ASP A 57 -3.99 -8.54 -12.51
CA ASP A 57 -4.39 -7.93 -13.78
C ASP A 57 -5.92 -7.84 -13.92
N ASP A 58 -6.60 -7.51 -12.83
CA ASP A 58 -8.06 -7.47 -12.81
C ASP A 58 -8.55 -6.22 -12.06
N GLU A 59 -9.13 -5.29 -12.80
CA GLU A 59 -9.63 -4.02 -12.26
C GLU A 59 -10.83 -4.20 -11.33
N HIS A 60 -11.43 -5.37 -11.31
CA HIS A 60 -12.56 -5.67 -10.41
C HIS A 60 -12.11 -6.08 -9.02
N TYR A 61 -10.84 -6.47 -8.86
CA TYR A 61 -10.26 -6.79 -7.54
C TYR A 61 -9.72 -5.51 -6.92
N ARG A 62 -10.47 -4.97 -5.97
CA ARG A 62 -10.14 -3.70 -5.33
C ARG A 62 -9.66 -3.83 -3.89
N ASP A 63 -9.73 -5.04 -3.34
CA ASP A 63 -9.19 -5.33 -2.01
C ASP A 63 -7.79 -5.94 -2.16
N LEU A 64 -6.78 -5.08 -2.06
CA LEU A 64 -5.39 -5.52 -2.25
C LEU A 64 -4.94 -6.49 -1.17
N SER A 65 -5.61 -6.51 -0.01
CA SER A 65 -5.22 -7.39 1.09
C SER A 65 -5.46 -8.87 0.80
N VAL A 66 -6.28 -9.20 -0.21
CA VAL A 66 -6.53 -10.60 -0.58
C VAL A 66 -5.61 -11.11 -1.69
N PHE A 67 -4.75 -10.24 -2.25
CA PHE A 67 -3.84 -10.65 -3.31
C PHE A 67 -2.77 -11.58 -2.73
N PRO A 68 -2.43 -12.70 -3.42
CA PRO A 68 -1.41 -13.62 -2.92
C PRO A 68 -0.04 -12.93 -2.84
N PRO A 69 0.80 -13.29 -1.88
CA PRO A 69 2.15 -12.72 -1.81
C PRO A 69 2.97 -13.09 -3.04
N LEU A 70 3.81 -12.15 -3.47
CA LEU A 70 4.71 -12.39 -4.60
C LEU A 70 5.79 -13.41 -4.20
N ASP A 71 6.28 -13.31 -2.98
CA ASP A 71 7.20 -14.29 -2.38
C ASP A 71 6.58 -14.78 -1.07
N PRO A 72 6.08 -16.02 -1.03
CA PRO A 72 5.46 -16.54 0.19
C PRO A 72 6.37 -16.60 1.40
N GLU A 73 7.68 -16.64 1.19
CA GLU A 73 8.66 -16.67 2.29
C GLU A 73 8.90 -15.28 2.90
N ASP A 74 8.52 -14.22 2.20
CA ASP A 74 8.77 -12.84 2.62
C ASP A 74 7.65 -12.29 3.51
N GLU A 75 6.51 -12.95 3.59
CA GLU A 75 5.43 -12.57 4.49
C GLU A 75 5.63 -13.20 5.86
N ASP A 76 5.29 -12.45 6.90
CA ASP A 76 5.25 -13.04 8.22
C ASP A 76 3.99 -13.91 8.37
N ASP A 77 3.94 -14.68 9.47
CA ASP A 77 2.88 -15.66 9.71
C ASP A 77 1.49 -15.02 9.93
N THR A 78 1.42 -13.70 10.03
CA THR A 78 0.15 -13.01 10.27
C THR A 78 -0.59 -12.65 8.99
N GLY A 79 0.07 -12.72 7.84
CA GLY A 79 -0.53 -12.34 6.56
C GLY A 79 -0.65 -10.82 6.36
N PHE A 80 -0.02 -10.02 7.22
CA PHE A 80 -0.06 -8.56 7.13
C PHE A 80 1.09 -7.96 6.31
N GLY A 81 1.70 -8.77 5.44
CA GLY A 81 2.85 -8.32 4.66
C GLY A 81 4.11 -8.25 5.52
N ARG A 82 5.08 -7.46 5.06
CA ARG A 82 6.34 -7.30 5.77
C ARG A 82 6.28 -6.02 6.60
N VAL A 83 6.24 -6.15 7.93
CA VAL A 83 6.28 -4.99 8.83
C VAL A 83 7.72 -4.47 8.88
N ILE A 84 7.93 -3.23 8.46
CA ILE A 84 9.27 -2.63 8.39
C ILE A 84 9.57 -1.72 9.56
N GLY A 85 8.58 -1.43 10.40
CA GLY A 85 8.82 -0.65 11.60
C GLY A 85 7.57 -0.43 12.41
N HIS A 86 7.80 -0.12 13.68
CA HIS A 86 6.76 0.32 14.62
C HIS A 86 7.25 1.60 15.28
N VAL A 87 6.49 2.68 15.15
CA VAL A 87 6.87 3.99 15.67
C VAL A 87 5.70 4.62 16.41
N GLN A 88 5.99 5.54 17.33
CA GLN A 88 4.98 6.20 18.15
C GLN A 88 4.34 7.38 17.45
N ASP A 89 5.10 8.08 16.61
CA ASP A 89 4.67 9.31 15.97
C ASP A 89 4.15 9.02 14.56
N PRO A 90 2.92 9.44 14.21
CA PRO A 90 2.39 9.21 12.87
C PRO A 90 3.23 9.86 11.76
N ALA A 91 3.86 11.02 12.02
CA ALA A 91 4.73 11.65 11.02
C ALA A 91 5.96 10.79 10.74
N GLU A 92 6.55 10.16 11.76
CA GLU A 92 7.66 9.23 11.58
C GLU A 92 7.25 7.99 10.79
N ALA A 93 6.03 7.51 11.01
CA ALA A 93 5.51 6.36 10.25
C ALA A 93 5.43 6.69 8.77
N LEU A 94 4.92 7.87 8.41
CA LEU A 94 4.83 8.30 7.03
C LEU A 94 6.22 8.45 6.39
N GLU A 95 7.17 9.03 7.12
CA GLU A 95 8.54 9.16 6.64
C GLU A 95 9.17 7.80 6.33
N LEU A 96 8.95 6.83 7.20
CA LEU A 96 9.47 5.48 7.00
C LEU A 96 8.89 4.84 5.74
N ALA A 97 7.58 4.98 5.53
CA ALA A 97 6.91 4.44 4.35
C ALA A 97 7.36 5.14 3.05
N GLU A 98 7.66 6.43 3.13
CA GLU A 98 8.05 7.23 1.95
C GLU A 98 9.51 7.07 1.58
N ARG A 99 10.36 6.63 2.52
CA ARG A 99 11.80 6.51 2.29
C ARG A 99 12.17 5.31 1.43
N ASP A 100 12.02 4.11 1.95
CA ASP A 100 12.47 2.89 1.26
C ASP A 100 11.39 2.25 0.39
N PRO A 101 10.16 2.08 0.87
CA PRO A 101 9.11 1.50 0.02
C PRO A 101 8.70 2.36 -1.15
N GLY A 102 8.94 3.67 -1.07
CA GLY A 102 8.70 4.56 -2.19
C GLY A 102 7.32 5.17 -2.23
N ALA A 103 6.61 5.23 -1.10
CA ALA A 103 5.33 5.91 -1.05
C ALA A 103 5.51 7.40 -1.34
N SER A 104 4.51 7.99 -2.01
CA SER A 104 4.52 9.42 -2.34
C SER A 104 3.74 10.20 -1.28
N PRO A 105 4.24 11.38 -0.84
CA PRO A 105 3.50 12.18 0.14
C PRO A 105 2.12 12.62 -0.32
N ASP A 106 1.86 12.63 -1.62
CA ASP A 106 0.62 13.16 -2.20
C ASP A 106 -0.42 12.11 -2.56
N ARG A 107 -0.14 10.84 -2.31
CA ARG A 107 -0.99 9.76 -2.79
C ARG A 107 -1.56 8.86 -1.70
N TRP A 108 -1.50 9.29 -0.45
CA TRP A 108 -2.10 8.55 0.66
C TRP A 108 -3.62 8.56 0.56
N VAL A 109 -4.25 7.42 0.82
CA VAL A 109 -5.70 7.24 0.80
C VAL A 109 -6.14 6.55 2.09
N ASN A 110 -7.43 6.62 2.37
CA ASN A 110 -8.00 5.90 3.50
C ASN A 110 -7.90 4.39 3.29
N HIS A 111 -7.92 3.66 4.39
CA HIS A 111 -7.91 2.20 4.36
C HIS A 111 -9.01 1.68 3.42
N GLY A 112 -8.61 0.75 2.55
CA GLY A 112 -9.52 0.14 1.60
C GLY A 112 -9.64 0.85 0.26
N VAL A 113 -9.01 2.02 0.08
CA VAL A 113 -9.16 2.83 -1.14
C VAL A 113 -8.01 2.63 -2.13
N ALA A 114 -6.88 2.06 -1.70
CA ALA A 114 -5.73 1.85 -2.59
C ALA A 114 -6.07 0.96 -3.79
N GLY A 115 -7.04 0.08 -3.65
CA GLY A 115 -7.50 -0.75 -4.76
C GLY A 115 -8.08 0.04 -5.92
N ASP A 116 -8.58 1.24 -5.67
CA ASP A 116 -9.07 2.12 -6.75
C ASP A 116 -7.90 2.60 -7.61
N ASP A 117 -6.77 2.93 -7.00
CA ASP A 117 -5.56 3.29 -7.76
C ASP A 117 -5.01 2.11 -8.54
N TYR A 118 -5.06 0.91 -7.96
CA TYR A 118 -4.68 -0.29 -8.68
C TYR A 118 -5.59 -0.52 -9.90
N ALA A 119 -6.90 -0.37 -9.74
CA ALA A 119 -7.83 -0.52 -10.87
C ALA A 119 -7.51 0.48 -11.98
N ASP A 120 -7.25 1.74 -11.64
CA ASP A 120 -6.85 2.75 -12.61
C ASP A 120 -5.56 2.37 -13.33
N PHE A 121 -4.59 1.82 -12.59
CA PHE A 121 -3.33 1.35 -13.16
C PHE A 121 -3.57 0.23 -14.18
N VAL A 122 -4.41 -0.75 -13.86
CA VAL A 122 -4.72 -1.86 -14.76
C VAL A 122 -5.39 -1.35 -16.03
N LEU A 123 -6.37 -0.47 -15.89
CA LEU A 123 -7.09 0.10 -17.04
C LEU A 123 -6.16 0.94 -17.93
N ALA A 124 -5.28 1.75 -17.33
CA ALA A 124 -4.33 2.55 -18.09
C ALA A 124 -3.33 1.66 -18.85
N ARG A 125 -2.88 0.57 -18.21
CA ARG A 125 -1.97 -0.38 -18.85
C ARG A 125 -2.62 -1.05 -20.05
N ARG A 126 -3.88 -1.46 -19.93
CA ARG A 126 -4.62 -2.07 -21.04
C ARG A 126 -4.81 -1.09 -22.20
N ALA A 127 -5.11 0.17 -21.88
CA ALA A 127 -5.28 1.18 -22.90
C ALA A 127 -4.00 1.42 -23.72
N GLN A 128 -2.83 1.28 -23.07
CA GLN A 128 -1.54 1.43 -23.76
C GLN A 128 -1.22 0.27 -24.69
N HIS A 129 -1.84 -0.90 -24.47
CA HIS A 129 -1.56 -2.10 -25.25
C HIS A 129 -2.65 -2.41 -26.31
N GLN A 130 -3.64 -1.57 -26.42
CA GLN A 130 -4.66 -1.71 -27.47
C GLN A 130 -4.18 -1.09 -28.76
N PRO A 131 -4.41 -1.76 -29.91
CA PRO A 131 -4.04 -1.21 -31.21
C PRO A 131 -4.85 0.03 -31.57
#